data_61b4c252e289c49ed4625ffec6e33f15
#
_entry.id   61b4c252e289c49ed4625ffec6e33f15
#
_cell.length_a   1.000
_cell.length_b   1.000
_cell.length_c   1.000
_cell.angle_alpha   90.00
_cell.angle_beta   90.00
_cell.angle_gamma   90.00
#
_symmetry.space_group_name_H-M   'P 1'
#
loop_
_entity.id
_entity.type
_entity.pdbx_description
1 polymer ?
#
loop_
_entity_poly.entity_id
_entity_poly.type
_entity_poly.pdbx_seq_one_letter_code
_entity_poly.pdbx_strand_id
1 'polypeptide(L)'
;MKKTLAIILAVVMMVSLLAGCGDKPAPNPDPAGSSLDVAVFYYDFSDVYISSVRNSMNSQLDALGVKYNNYDGAGNQSQQTDQINTAIANGANLLIVNIVETSSPDAAQNAVEAARTAGIPIIFFNREVSNEVVNSYEKCAFVGTDAPEAGHMQGKLVGEYLLANYDAVDLNGDGTISYVMFKGQEGNAEAEARTQFGV
;
A
#
# COMPACT_ATOMS: atom_id res chain seq x y z
N MET A 1 -33.38 -5.08 63.60
CA MET A 1 -33.55 -5.76 62.29
C MET A 1 -33.39 -4.83 61.09
N LYS A 2 -34.00 -3.64 60.99
CA LYS A 2 -33.85 -2.74 59.82
C LYS A 2 -32.44 -2.16 59.65
N LYS A 3 -31.69 -1.89 60.75
CA LYS A 3 -30.30 -1.36 60.66
C LYS A 3 -29.25 -2.44 60.27
N THR A 4 -29.46 -3.68 60.71
CA THR A 4 -28.58 -4.80 60.32
C THR A 4 -28.75 -5.22 58.87
N LEU A 5 -29.97 -5.12 58.33
CA LEU A 5 -30.24 -5.40 56.90
C LEU A 5 -29.59 -4.36 55.98
N ALA A 6 -29.57 -3.08 56.37
CA ALA A 6 -28.95 -2.03 55.61
C ALA A 6 -27.40 -2.15 55.55
N ILE A 7 -26.76 -2.62 56.62
CA ILE A 7 -25.31 -2.86 56.67
C ILE A 7 -24.92 -4.05 55.80
N ILE A 8 -25.72 -5.14 55.81
CA ILE A 8 -25.47 -6.29 54.97
C ILE A 8 -25.62 -5.93 53.49
N LEU A 9 -26.59 -5.10 53.11
CA LEU A 9 -26.79 -4.65 51.73
C LEU A 9 -25.64 -3.72 51.26
N ALA A 10 -25.09 -2.87 52.12
CA ALA A 10 -23.93 -2.00 51.81
C ALA A 10 -22.63 -2.82 51.63
N VAL A 11 -22.44 -3.88 52.43
CA VAL A 11 -21.25 -4.77 52.30
C VAL A 11 -21.31 -5.60 51.02
N VAL A 12 -22.47 -6.06 50.61
CA VAL A 12 -22.68 -6.82 49.35
C VAL A 12 -22.43 -5.94 48.12
N MET A 13 -22.80 -4.65 48.16
CA MET A 13 -22.47 -3.71 47.07
C MET A 13 -20.99 -3.35 47.00
N MET A 14 -20.23 -3.35 48.11
CA MET A 14 -18.78 -3.07 48.08
C MET A 14 -17.97 -4.30 47.58
N VAL A 15 -18.44 -5.53 47.74
CA VAL A 15 -17.72 -6.72 47.27
C VAL A 15 -17.89 -6.91 45.75
N SER A 16 -18.96 -6.40 45.15
CA SER A 16 -19.15 -6.48 43.69
C SER A 16 -18.27 -5.51 42.88
N LEU A 17 -17.56 -4.58 43.52
CA LEU A 17 -16.66 -3.63 42.88
C LEU A 17 -15.19 -4.11 42.79
N LEU A 18 -14.85 -5.25 43.36
CA LEU A 18 -13.48 -5.81 43.41
C LEU A 18 -13.25 -7.05 42.52
N ALA A 19 -14.23 -7.47 41.73
CA ALA A 19 -14.10 -8.62 40.84
C ALA A 19 -14.08 -8.21 39.35
N GLY A 20 -13.15 -7.32 38.96
CA GLY A 20 -13.08 -6.82 37.60
C GLY A 20 -11.70 -6.35 37.18
N CYS A 21 -10.64 -7.06 37.55
CA CYS A 21 -9.32 -6.87 36.94
C CYS A 21 -8.87 -8.20 36.34
N GLY A 22 -9.38 -8.50 35.17
CA GLY A 22 -8.74 -9.41 34.20
C GLY A 22 -8.21 -8.53 33.09
N ASP A 23 -6.89 -8.38 33.00
CA ASP A 23 -6.21 -7.64 31.94
C ASP A 23 -6.47 -8.27 30.58
N LYS A 24 -7.57 -7.84 29.93
CA LYS A 24 -7.63 -7.79 28.48
C LYS A 24 -7.16 -6.39 28.10
N PRO A 25 -6.22 -6.24 27.14
CA PRO A 25 -5.94 -4.93 26.60
C PRO A 25 -7.26 -4.32 26.16
N ALA A 26 -7.61 -3.17 26.71
CA ALA A 26 -8.76 -2.41 26.27
C ALA A 26 -8.57 -2.15 24.78
N PRO A 27 -9.56 -2.36 23.91
CA PRO A 27 -9.49 -1.84 22.56
C PRO A 27 -9.23 -0.34 22.69
N ASN A 28 -8.22 0.12 21.98
CA ASN A 28 -7.91 1.56 21.86
C ASN A 28 -9.25 2.27 21.58
N PRO A 29 -9.62 3.32 22.32
CA PRO A 29 -10.84 4.05 22.00
C PRO A 29 -10.66 4.62 20.60
N ASP A 30 -11.47 4.18 19.66
CA ASP A 30 -11.62 4.82 18.37
C ASP A 30 -11.82 6.32 18.61
N PRO A 31 -11.03 7.20 17.98
CA PRO A 31 -11.34 8.62 18.03
C PRO A 31 -12.72 8.83 17.41
N ALA A 32 -13.60 9.41 18.20
CA ALA A 32 -15.01 9.58 17.95
C ALA A 32 -15.41 9.82 16.48
N GLY A 33 -16.08 8.83 15.87
CA GLY A 33 -17.27 9.16 15.08
C GLY A 33 -17.15 9.40 13.58
N SER A 34 -16.05 9.05 12.86
CA SER A 34 -16.14 8.91 11.41
C SER A 34 -15.81 7.47 11.02
N SER A 35 -16.80 6.76 10.51
CA SER A 35 -16.56 5.47 9.88
C SER A 35 -15.54 5.64 8.76
N LEU A 36 -14.51 4.80 8.74
CA LEU A 36 -13.49 4.82 7.68
C LEU A 36 -14.18 4.56 6.32
N ASP A 37 -14.03 5.47 5.38
CA ASP A 37 -14.51 5.38 3.99
C ASP A 37 -13.30 5.44 3.06
N VAL A 38 -12.89 4.28 2.54
CA VAL A 38 -11.65 4.10 1.79
C VAL A 38 -11.93 4.19 0.29
N ALA A 39 -11.17 5.02 -0.42
CA ALA A 39 -11.14 5.02 -1.87
C ALA A 39 -9.84 4.36 -2.35
N VAL A 40 -9.95 3.26 -3.10
CA VAL A 40 -8.81 2.50 -3.62
C VAL A 40 -8.73 2.68 -5.12
N PHE A 41 -7.61 3.21 -5.60
CA PHE A 41 -7.38 3.49 -7.02
C PHE A 41 -6.32 2.56 -7.58
N TYR A 42 -6.62 1.95 -8.69
CA TYR A 42 -5.72 1.06 -9.42
C TYR A 42 -5.38 1.68 -10.77
N TYR A 43 -4.14 1.50 -11.23
CA TYR A 43 -3.74 2.04 -12.51
C TYR A 43 -4.47 1.39 -13.68
N ASP A 44 -4.78 0.08 -13.58
CA ASP A 44 -5.50 -0.68 -14.59
C ASP A 44 -6.06 -1.98 -13.99
N PHE A 45 -7.36 -2.22 -14.13
CA PHE A 45 -8.01 -3.44 -13.66
C PHE A 45 -7.69 -4.67 -14.52
N SER A 46 -7.24 -4.47 -15.76
CA SER A 46 -6.92 -5.56 -16.68
C SER A 46 -5.58 -6.23 -16.36
N ASP A 47 -4.71 -5.58 -15.59
CA ASP A 47 -3.45 -6.16 -15.14
C ASP A 47 -3.70 -7.35 -14.21
N VAL A 48 -3.10 -8.52 -14.57
CA VAL A 48 -3.33 -9.78 -13.85
C VAL A 48 -2.78 -9.73 -12.43
N TYR A 49 -1.61 -9.13 -12.23
CA TYR A 49 -1.02 -8.99 -10.89
C TYR A 49 -1.86 -8.03 -10.04
N ILE A 50 -2.22 -6.87 -10.57
CA ILE A 50 -3.06 -5.90 -9.88
C ILE A 50 -4.45 -6.45 -9.57
N SER A 51 -5.01 -7.29 -10.43
CA SER A 51 -6.25 -8.01 -10.13
C SER A 51 -6.13 -8.92 -8.91
N SER A 52 -4.99 -9.61 -8.73
CA SER A 52 -4.74 -10.43 -7.54
C SER A 52 -4.58 -9.58 -6.27
N VAL A 53 -3.87 -8.46 -6.37
CA VAL A 53 -3.71 -7.49 -5.27
C VAL A 53 -5.06 -6.91 -4.86
N ARG A 54 -5.90 -6.51 -5.84
CA ARG A 54 -7.24 -5.99 -5.59
C ARG A 54 -8.12 -7.00 -4.84
N ASN A 55 -8.11 -8.25 -5.27
CA ASN A 55 -8.88 -9.30 -4.61
C ASN A 55 -8.44 -9.51 -3.16
N SER A 56 -7.12 -9.52 -2.91
CA SER A 56 -6.57 -9.64 -1.57
C SER A 56 -6.91 -8.43 -0.70
N MET A 57 -6.78 -7.22 -1.24
CA MET A 57 -7.11 -5.98 -0.52
C MET A 57 -8.59 -5.91 -0.18
N ASN A 58 -9.49 -6.25 -1.12
CA ASN A 58 -10.92 -6.34 -0.87
C ASN A 58 -11.23 -7.30 0.27
N SER A 59 -10.62 -8.50 0.25
CA SER A 59 -10.82 -9.50 1.31
C SER A 59 -10.38 -8.98 2.70
N GLN A 60 -9.30 -8.20 2.77
CA GLN A 60 -8.84 -7.61 4.03
C GLN A 60 -9.76 -6.48 4.51
N LEU A 61 -10.18 -5.60 3.60
CA LEU A 61 -11.09 -4.50 3.93
C LEU A 61 -12.47 -5.03 4.38
N ASP A 62 -12.97 -6.08 3.71
CA ASP A 62 -14.19 -6.79 4.12
C ASP A 62 -14.06 -7.41 5.52
N ALA A 63 -12.94 -8.08 5.79
CA ALA A 63 -12.66 -8.69 7.09
C ALA A 63 -12.56 -7.66 8.22
N LEU A 64 -12.12 -6.44 7.90
CA LEU A 64 -12.06 -5.31 8.84
C LEU A 64 -13.40 -4.57 8.98
N GLY A 65 -14.40 -4.91 8.17
CA GLY A 65 -15.70 -4.23 8.15
C GLY A 65 -15.62 -2.78 7.67
N VAL A 66 -14.62 -2.45 6.86
CA VAL A 66 -14.36 -1.09 6.37
C VAL A 66 -15.17 -0.85 5.09
N LYS A 67 -15.83 0.31 5.01
CA LYS A 67 -16.46 0.75 3.77
C LYS A 67 -15.38 1.16 2.76
N TYR A 68 -15.45 0.65 1.53
CA TYR A 68 -14.52 1.02 0.48
C TYR A 68 -15.15 1.03 -0.91
N ASN A 69 -14.51 1.76 -1.83
CA ASN A 69 -14.83 1.77 -3.26
C ASN A 69 -13.55 1.60 -4.07
N ASN A 70 -13.59 0.76 -5.11
CA ASN A 70 -12.50 0.56 -6.05
C ASN A 70 -12.71 1.38 -7.32
N TYR A 71 -11.65 2.01 -7.82
CA TYR A 71 -11.64 2.83 -9.01
C TYR A 71 -10.60 2.32 -10.00
N ASP A 72 -10.99 2.19 -11.27
CA ASP A 72 -10.12 1.80 -12.37
C ASP A 72 -9.60 3.03 -13.10
N GLY A 73 -8.30 3.24 -13.09
CA GLY A 73 -7.65 4.29 -13.88
C GLY A 73 -7.61 3.98 -15.37
N ALA A 74 -7.77 2.70 -15.75
CA ALA A 74 -7.75 2.23 -17.13
C ALA A 74 -6.53 2.74 -17.93
N GLY A 75 -5.37 2.83 -17.29
CA GLY A 75 -4.14 3.38 -17.86
C GLY A 75 -4.19 4.90 -18.16
N ASN A 76 -5.19 5.62 -17.67
CA ASN A 76 -5.39 7.03 -17.94
C ASN A 76 -5.26 7.89 -16.67
N GLN A 77 -4.19 8.65 -16.56
CA GLN A 77 -3.92 9.49 -15.39
C GLN A 77 -4.95 10.60 -15.20
N SER A 78 -5.47 11.21 -16.26
CA SER A 78 -6.50 12.24 -16.13
C SER A 78 -7.77 11.66 -15.51
N GLN A 79 -8.20 10.48 -15.97
CA GLN A 79 -9.33 9.76 -15.38
C GLN A 79 -9.10 9.46 -13.90
N GLN A 80 -7.91 8.97 -13.53
CA GLN A 80 -7.60 8.67 -12.13
C GLN A 80 -7.62 9.94 -11.28
N THR A 81 -7.11 11.06 -11.77
CA THR A 81 -7.15 12.35 -11.08
C THR A 81 -8.58 12.80 -10.81
N ASP A 82 -9.46 12.69 -11.81
CA ASP A 82 -10.88 13.03 -11.66
C ASP A 82 -11.58 12.11 -10.65
N GLN A 83 -11.24 10.82 -10.65
CA GLN A 83 -11.75 9.84 -9.69
C GLN A 83 -11.32 10.18 -8.26
N ILE A 84 -10.05 10.57 -8.04
CA ILE A 84 -9.53 10.99 -6.72
C ILE A 84 -10.32 12.20 -6.21
N ASN A 85 -10.46 13.23 -7.02
CA ASN A 85 -11.20 14.43 -6.65
C ASN A 85 -12.68 14.11 -6.33
N THR A 86 -13.30 13.25 -7.14
CA THR A 86 -14.67 12.81 -6.94
C THR A 86 -14.84 12.00 -5.64
N ALA A 87 -13.92 11.09 -5.35
CA ALA A 87 -13.98 10.29 -4.13
C ALA A 87 -13.84 11.16 -2.87
N ILE A 88 -12.93 12.14 -2.88
CA ILE A 88 -12.79 13.13 -1.80
C ILE A 88 -14.08 13.92 -1.62
N ALA A 89 -14.66 14.43 -2.71
CA ALA A 89 -15.92 15.19 -2.67
C ALA A 89 -17.09 14.36 -2.14
N ASN A 90 -17.08 13.04 -2.35
CA ASN A 90 -18.08 12.09 -1.86
C ASN A 90 -17.81 11.61 -0.41
N GLY A 91 -16.77 12.12 0.27
CA GLY A 91 -16.52 11.89 1.68
C GLY A 91 -15.52 10.77 1.99
N ALA A 92 -14.77 10.29 1.01
CA ALA A 92 -13.63 9.39 1.27
C ALA A 92 -12.65 10.08 2.24
N ASN A 93 -12.21 9.33 3.24
CA ASN A 93 -11.32 9.84 4.29
C ASN A 93 -10.00 9.09 4.42
N LEU A 94 -9.75 8.15 3.50
CA LEU A 94 -8.46 7.50 3.23
C LEU A 94 -8.35 7.20 1.74
N LEU A 95 -7.24 7.58 1.11
CA LEU A 95 -6.92 7.24 -0.26
C LEU A 95 -5.83 6.16 -0.29
N ILE A 96 -6.02 5.10 -1.07
CA ILE A 96 -5.02 4.06 -1.36
C ILE A 96 -4.81 4.06 -2.88
N VAL A 97 -3.63 4.43 -3.35
CA VAL A 97 -3.41 4.80 -4.76
C VAL A 97 -2.28 3.99 -5.40
N ASN A 98 -2.64 3.23 -6.42
CA ASN A 98 -1.70 2.69 -7.39
C ASN A 98 -1.68 3.64 -8.59
N ILE A 99 -0.69 4.53 -8.62
CA ILE A 99 -0.66 5.66 -9.57
C ILE A 99 -0.51 5.20 -11.03
N VAL A 100 -1.19 5.85 -11.97
CA VAL A 100 -1.08 5.52 -13.40
C VAL A 100 0.24 6.01 -13.99
N GLU A 101 0.55 7.28 -13.81
CA GLU A 101 1.75 7.90 -14.41
C GLU A 101 2.90 7.92 -13.40
N THR A 102 4.02 7.32 -13.80
CA THR A 102 5.24 7.21 -12.98
C THR A 102 6.47 7.86 -13.61
N SER A 103 6.39 8.29 -14.87
CA SER A 103 7.52 8.94 -15.56
C SER A 103 7.78 10.38 -15.10
N SER A 104 6.80 11.00 -14.43
CA SER A 104 6.89 12.31 -13.80
C SER A 104 6.33 12.26 -12.38
N PRO A 105 6.90 13.01 -11.43
CA PRO A 105 6.35 13.13 -10.08
C PRO A 105 5.01 13.88 -10.02
N ASP A 106 4.63 14.61 -11.05
CA ASP A 106 3.49 15.53 -11.05
C ASP A 106 2.16 14.87 -10.70
N ALA A 107 1.93 13.66 -11.23
CA ALA A 107 0.70 12.92 -10.96
C ALA A 107 0.55 12.58 -9.46
N ALA A 108 1.61 12.08 -8.85
CA ALA A 108 1.65 11.74 -7.44
C ALA A 108 1.59 13.01 -6.56
N GLN A 109 2.27 14.09 -6.94
CA GLN A 109 2.20 15.38 -6.25
C GLN A 109 0.78 15.94 -6.24
N ASN A 110 0.07 15.89 -7.37
CA ASN A 110 -1.31 16.34 -7.48
C ASN A 110 -2.24 15.50 -6.57
N ALA A 111 -2.05 14.19 -6.50
CA ALA A 111 -2.82 13.33 -5.59
C ALA A 111 -2.53 13.64 -4.12
N VAL A 112 -1.27 13.88 -3.75
CA VAL A 112 -0.87 14.31 -2.39
C VAL A 112 -1.48 15.67 -2.05
N GLU A 113 -1.47 16.62 -2.99
CA GLU A 113 -2.05 17.96 -2.74
C GLU A 113 -3.58 17.91 -2.55
N ALA A 114 -4.27 17.07 -3.31
CA ALA A 114 -5.70 16.84 -3.12
C ALA A 114 -5.98 16.25 -1.72
N ALA A 115 -5.22 15.24 -1.30
CA ALA A 115 -5.32 14.63 0.02
C ALA A 115 -4.99 15.64 1.14
N ARG A 116 -3.93 16.42 0.98
CA ARG A 116 -3.52 17.48 1.93
C ARG A 116 -4.61 18.53 2.10
N THR A 117 -5.17 19.02 0.99
CA THR A 117 -6.24 20.02 0.99
C THR A 117 -7.48 19.50 1.72
N ALA A 118 -7.79 18.22 1.57
CA ALA A 118 -8.87 17.55 2.28
C ALA A 118 -8.51 17.17 3.73
N GLY A 119 -7.25 17.24 4.13
CA GLY A 119 -6.75 16.86 5.46
C GLY A 119 -6.74 15.35 5.72
N ILE A 120 -6.83 14.51 4.68
CA ILE A 120 -6.94 13.05 4.76
C ILE A 120 -5.63 12.33 4.41
N PRO A 121 -5.38 11.11 4.93
CA PRO A 121 -4.21 10.33 4.58
C PRO A 121 -4.29 9.77 3.16
N ILE A 122 -3.09 9.58 2.58
CA ILE A 122 -2.91 8.93 1.29
C ILE A 122 -1.78 7.88 1.39
N ILE A 123 -2.03 6.69 0.86
CA ILE A 123 -1.06 5.59 0.80
C ILE A 123 -0.88 5.20 -0.66
N PHE A 124 0.32 5.39 -1.19
CA PHE A 124 0.68 4.82 -2.49
C PHE A 124 1.10 3.37 -2.35
N PHE A 125 0.85 2.55 -3.36
CA PHE A 125 1.28 1.17 -3.34
C PHE A 125 1.74 0.66 -4.72
N ASN A 126 2.61 -0.34 -4.71
CA ASN A 126 3.16 -1.08 -5.85
C ASN A 126 4.00 -0.18 -6.79
N ARG A 127 3.41 0.76 -7.52
CA ARG A 127 4.14 1.65 -8.43
C ARG A 127 4.82 2.75 -7.63
N GLU A 128 6.13 2.80 -7.72
CA GLU A 128 6.95 3.66 -6.87
C GLU A 128 6.66 5.14 -7.08
N VAL A 129 6.60 5.85 -5.97
CA VAL A 129 6.50 7.30 -5.87
C VAL A 129 7.75 7.80 -5.17
N SER A 130 8.35 8.87 -5.67
CA SER A 130 9.61 9.37 -5.13
C SER A 130 9.51 9.74 -3.64
N ASN A 131 10.61 9.53 -2.92
CA ASN A 131 10.70 9.88 -1.51
C ASN A 131 10.41 11.36 -1.25
N GLU A 132 10.73 12.24 -2.20
CA GLU A 132 10.42 13.68 -2.11
C GLU A 132 8.91 13.91 -2.04
N VAL A 133 8.14 13.26 -2.90
CA VAL A 133 6.67 13.36 -2.89
C VAL A 133 6.09 12.75 -1.63
N VAL A 134 6.53 11.55 -1.23
CA VAL A 134 6.04 10.88 -0.02
C VAL A 134 6.30 11.73 1.22
N ASN A 135 7.50 12.27 1.37
CA ASN A 135 7.90 13.09 2.52
C ASN A 135 7.33 14.52 2.50
N SER A 136 6.70 14.93 1.41
CA SER A 136 6.08 16.26 1.30
C SER A 136 4.84 16.43 2.17
N TYR A 137 4.22 15.32 2.64
CA TYR A 137 3.01 15.34 3.45
C TYR A 137 3.09 14.31 4.58
N GLU A 138 2.87 14.76 5.83
CA GLU A 138 2.99 13.92 7.04
C GLU A 138 2.04 12.71 7.08
N LYS A 139 0.91 12.78 6.33
CA LYS A 139 -0.08 11.69 6.22
C LYS A 139 0.04 10.94 4.89
N CYS A 140 1.22 10.96 4.26
CA CYS A 140 1.52 10.20 3.06
C CYS A 140 2.45 9.04 3.40
N ALA A 141 2.23 7.89 2.77
CA ALA A 141 3.10 6.72 2.87
C ALA A 141 3.19 6.00 1.51
N PHE A 142 4.25 5.19 1.35
CA PHE A 142 4.39 4.27 0.22
C PHE A 142 4.60 2.84 0.73
N VAL A 143 3.94 1.89 0.07
CA VAL A 143 4.07 0.44 0.30
C VAL A 143 4.42 -0.24 -1.02
N GLY A 144 5.62 -0.70 -1.15
CA GLY A 144 6.11 -1.36 -2.36
C GLY A 144 7.47 -2.02 -2.15
N THR A 145 8.09 -2.41 -3.26
CA THR A 145 9.44 -2.96 -3.29
C THR A 145 10.47 -1.85 -3.46
N ASP A 146 11.72 -2.15 -3.12
CA ASP A 146 12.88 -1.35 -3.49
C ASP A 146 13.28 -1.77 -4.92
N ALA A 147 13.07 -0.89 -5.91
CA ALA A 147 13.32 -1.19 -7.30
C ALA A 147 14.81 -1.50 -7.60
N PRO A 148 15.80 -0.77 -7.07
CA PRO A 148 17.21 -1.13 -7.15
C PRO A 148 17.53 -2.52 -6.62
N GLU A 149 16.97 -2.92 -5.46
CA GLU A 149 17.17 -4.26 -4.89
C GLU A 149 16.68 -5.35 -5.85
N ALA A 150 15.52 -5.16 -6.48
CA ALA A 150 14.98 -6.08 -7.48
C ALA A 150 15.92 -6.23 -8.69
N GLY A 151 16.54 -5.13 -9.15
CA GLY A 151 17.56 -5.14 -10.19
C GLY A 151 18.80 -5.94 -9.79
N HIS A 152 19.37 -5.67 -8.63
CA HIS A 152 20.54 -6.40 -8.11
C HIS A 152 20.25 -7.89 -7.92
N MET A 153 19.07 -8.26 -7.40
CA MET A 153 18.68 -9.66 -7.27
C MET A 153 18.60 -10.35 -8.62
N GLN A 154 18.02 -9.71 -9.63
CA GLN A 154 17.97 -10.23 -11.00
C GLN A 154 19.36 -10.44 -11.56
N GLY A 155 20.25 -9.44 -11.49
CA GLY A 155 21.62 -9.53 -11.96
C GLY A 155 22.40 -10.65 -11.28
N LYS A 156 22.25 -10.77 -9.97
CA LYS A 156 22.87 -11.86 -9.20
C LYS A 156 22.40 -13.24 -9.67
N LEU A 157 21.09 -13.47 -9.78
CA LEU A 157 20.52 -14.76 -10.19
C LEU A 157 20.97 -15.16 -11.59
N VAL A 158 20.93 -14.22 -12.55
CA VAL A 158 21.35 -14.46 -13.93
C VAL A 158 22.86 -14.68 -13.99
N GLY A 159 23.66 -13.85 -13.31
CA GLY A 159 25.11 -13.98 -13.28
C GLY A 159 25.57 -15.30 -12.65
N GLU A 160 24.99 -15.72 -11.53
CA GLU A 160 25.30 -17.02 -10.91
C GLU A 160 24.95 -18.18 -11.84
N TYR A 161 23.82 -18.12 -12.53
CA TYR A 161 23.45 -19.16 -13.51
C TYR A 161 24.42 -19.23 -14.70
N LEU A 162 24.78 -18.07 -15.28
CA LEU A 162 25.70 -17.98 -16.40
C LEU A 162 27.08 -18.49 -16.03
N LEU A 163 27.60 -18.14 -14.85
CA LEU A 163 28.89 -18.60 -14.37
C LEU A 163 28.91 -20.12 -14.10
N ALA A 164 27.84 -20.66 -13.53
CA ALA A 164 27.73 -22.10 -13.27
C ALA A 164 27.58 -22.95 -14.53
N ASN A 165 27.12 -22.36 -15.63
CA ASN A 165 26.82 -23.06 -16.89
C ASN A 165 27.61 -22.47 -18.08
N TYR A 166 28.75 -21.85 -17.82
CA TYR A 166 29.48 -21.04 -18.80
C TYR A 166 29.70 -21.74 -20.12
N ASP A 167 30.25 -22.98 -20.12
CA ASP A 167 30.51 -23.79 -21.33
C ASP A 167 29.24 -24.12 -22.11
N ALA A 168 28.09 -24.16 -21.47
CA ALA A 168 26.81 -24.47 -22.11
C ALA A 168 26.12 -23.23 -22.72
N VAL A 169 26.43 -22.02 -22.20
CA VAL A 169 25.83 -20.76 -22.65
C VAL A 169 26.71 -19.99 -23.63
N ASP A 170 28.02 -20.23 -23.63
CA ASP A 170 28.95 -19.73 -24.65
C ASP A 170 28.82 -20.61 -25.93
N LEU A 171 27.76 -20.35 -26.71
CA LEU A 171 27.35 -21.20 -27.83
C LEU A 171 28.35 -21.24 -29.00
N ASN A 172 29.17 -20.23 -29.16
CA ASN A 172 30.17 -20.11 -30.21
C ASN A 172 31.62 -20.39 -29.76
N GLY A 173 31.82 -20.55 -28.44
CA GLY A 173 33.11 -20.89 -27.84
C GLY A 173 34.16 -19.75 -27.92
N ASP A 174 33.73 -18.49 -28.05
CA ASP A 174 34.63 -17.34 -28.17
C ASP A 174 35.05 -16.76 -26.81
N GLY A 175 34.59 -17.32 -25.71
CA GLY A 175 34.87 -16.85 -24.35
C GLY A 175 34.04 -15.63 -23.95
N THR A 176 32.93 -15.38 -24.67
CA THR A 176 32.05 -14.22 -24.39
C THR A 176 30.60 -14.64 -24.44
N ILE A 177 29.85 -14.31 -23.38
CA ILE A 177 28.40 -14.50 -23.36
C ILE A 177 27.72 -13.23 -23.87
N SER A 178 27.15 -13.29 -25.07
CA SER A 178 26.36 -12.21 -25.65
C SER A 178 24.89 -12.33 -25.22
N TYR A 179 24.29 -11.23 -24.81
CA TYR A 179 22.88 -11.20 -24.39
C TYR A 179 22.15 -9.98 -24.95
N VAL A 180 20.83 -10.07 -24.96
CA VAL A 180 19.92 -8.95 -25.26
C VAL A 180 18.98 -8.78 -24.07
N MET A 181 18.93 -7.55 -23.55
CA MET A 181 18.00 -7.19 -22.47
C MET A 181 16.84 -6.39 -23.05
N PHE A 182 15.62 -6.84 -22.76
CA PHE A 182 14.41 -6.11 -23.09
C PHE A 182 13.98 -5.29 -21.88
N LYS A 183 13.90 -3.97 -22.04
CA LYS A 183 13.40 -3.04 -21.03
C LYS A 183 11.87 -3.10 -21.00
N GLY A 184 11.27 -2.96 -19.83
CA GLY A 184 9.83 -2.79 -19.65
C GLY A 184 9.36 -1.39 -20.00
N GLN A 185 8.27 -0.96 -19.37
CA GLN A 185 7.68 0.36 -19.59
C GLN A 185 8.68 1.48 -19.24
N GLU A 186 8.85 2.42 -20.15
CA GLU A 186 9.70 3.62 -19.95
C GLU A 186 9.18 4.44 -18.77
N GLY A 187 10.10 4.94 -17.92
CA GLY A 187 9.76 5.70 -16.72
C GLY A 187 9.16 4.89 -15.56
N ASN A 188 8.98 3.58 -15.71
CA ASN A 188 8.61 2.71 -14.60
C ASN A 188 9.84 2.37 -13.77
N ALA A 189 9.83 2.67 -12.47
CA ALA A 189 10.98 2.50 -11.58
C ALA A 189 11.55 1.07 -11.59
N GLU A 190 10.70 0.04 -11.59
CA GLU A 190 11.10 -1.37 -11.67
C GLU A 190 11.78 -1.70 -13.01
N ALA A 191 11.27 -1.18 -14.13
CA ALA A 191 11.86 -1.42 -15.45
C ALA A 191 13.21 -0.71 -15.58
N GLU A 192 13.30 0.51 -15.09
CA GLU A 192 14.56 1.29 -15.06
C GLU A 192 15.62 0.59 -14.19
N ALA A 193 15.26 0.25 -12.96
CA ALA A 193 16.18 -0.37 -12.02
C ALA A 193 16.66 -1.76 -12.47
N ARG A 194 15.79 -2.60 -13.01
CA ARG A 194 16.18 -3.91 -13.57
C ARG A 194 17.11 -3.77 -14.77
N THR A 195 16.94 -2.72 -15.56
CA THR A 195 17.84 -2.43 -16.67
C THR A 195 19.19 -1.90 -16.19
N GLN A 196 19.19 -1.05 -15.18
CA GLN A 196 20.40 -0.39 -14.66
C GLN A 196 21.23 -1.29 -13.74
N PHE A 197 20.57 -2.03 -12.83
CA PHE A 197 21.23 -2.80 -11.78
C PHE A 197 21.23 -4.31 -12.02
N GLY A 198 20.58 -4.77 -13.08
CA GLY A 198 20.54 -6.19 -13.46
C GLY A 198 21.71 -6.65 -14.35
N VAL A 199 22.68 -5.77 -14.62
CA VAL A 199 23.87 -6.02 -15.45
C VAL A 199 25.14 -5.76 -14.67
#